data_724da2e0edfeecc505008452f3a58a89
#
_entry.id   724da2e0edfeecc505008452f3a58a89
#
_cell.length_a   1.000
_cell.length_b   1.000
_cell.length_c   1.000
_cell.angle_alpha   90.00
_cell.angle_beta   90.00
_cell.angle_gamma   90.00
#
_symmetry.space_group_name_H-M   'P 1'
#
loop_
_entity.id
_entity.type
_entity.pdbx_description
1 polymer ?
#
loop_
_entity_poly.entity_id
_entity_poly.type
_entity_poly.pdbx_seq_one_letter_code
_entity_poly.pdbx_strand_id
1 'polypeptide(L)'
;MKTKMKKSYLWGGVIILILLVIFLLIVKLAWQNNTNKAITDLGKEAKAESYAPANQPTISADEKVSGSTRAAVKIVVYEDYSNVFSADNAENIKKLEDKFGGQVVVAVRPYVIREKTGSLEAAMAIECASEQNKWSDMREGIFRAVRANSLNTDGINGWAKQIGLDQEKFNQCLTNVKKQGIMLQVAADAQKFSVYGAPTTFINDELVVGARPYNDYTDDTGKQIEGLRSLVARQLVK
;
A
#
# COMPACT_ATOMS: atom_id res chain seq x y z
N MET A 1 -78.84 -8.65 3.05
CA MET A 1 -78.12 -7.38 3.03
C MET A 1 -76.75 -7.42 3.80
N LYS A 2 -76.08 -8.56 3.93
CA LYS A 2 -74.81 -8.72 4.70
C LYS A 2 -73.52 -8.96 3.89
N THR A 3 -73.58 -9.05 2.58
CA THR A 3 -72.42 -9.39 1.76
C THR A 3 -71.72 -8.21 1.09
N LYS A 4 -72.30 -7.02 1.03
CA LYS A 4 -71.67 -5.83 0.41
C LYS A 4 -70.66 -5.12 1.32
N MET A 5 -70.78 -5.20 2.64
CA MET A 5 -69.87 -4.51 3.56
C MET A 5 -68.50 -5.14 3.66
N LYS A 6 -68.34 -6.47 3.54
CA LYS A 6 -67.01 -7.16 3.59
C LYS A 6 -66.07 -6.82 2.43
N LYS A 7 -66.58 -6.52 1.23
CA LYS A 7 -65.74 -6.18 0.07
C LYS A 7 -65.09 -4.79 0.19
N SER A 8 -65.77 -3.81 0.79
CA SER A 8 -65.23 -2.43 0.92
C SER A 8 -64.03 -2.36 1.87
N TYR A 9 -64.04 -3.14 2.97
CA TYR A 9 -62.88 -3.21 3.90
C TYR A 9 -61.65 -3.91 3.29
N LEU A 10 -61.87 -4.92 2.44
CA LEU A 10 -60.76 -5.57 1.72
C LEU A 10 -60.11 -4.62 0.72
N TRP A 11 -60.84 -3.82 -0.02
CA TRP A 11 -60.28 -2.82 -0.95
C TRP A 11 -59.58 -1.68 -0.22
N GLY A 12 -60.04 -1.24 0.92
CA GLY A 12 -59.41 -0.24 1.77
C GLY A 12 -58.04 -0.74 2.29
N GLY A 13 -57.94 -2.01 2.72
CA GLY A 13 -56.68 -2.62 3.18
C GLY A 13 -55.65 -2.75 2.05
N VAL A 14 -56.07 -3.11 0.82
CA VAL A 14 -55.20 -3.20 -0.36
C VAL A 14 -54.66 -1.82 -0.74
N ILE A 15 -55.49 -0.77 -0.72
CA ILE A 15 -55.05 0.60 -1.03
C ILE A 15 -54.01 1.09 -0.01
N ILE A 16 -54.21 0.84 1.28
CA ILE A 16 -53.26 1.21 2.35
C ILE A 16 -51.92 0.46 2.14
N LEU A 17 -51.97 -0.83 1.79
CA LEU A 17 -50.75 -1.62 1.54
C LEU A 17 -49.98 -1.07 0.35
N ILE A 18 -50.65 -0.71 -0.75
CA ILE A 18 -50.02 -0.11 -1.95
C ILE A 18 -49.37 1.24 -1.59
N LEU A 19 -50.08 2.09 -0.82
CA LEU A 19 -49.51 3.38 -0.38
C LEU A 19 -48.26 3.20 0.51
N LEU A 20 -48.27 2.20 1.41
CA LEU A 20 -47.11 1.86 2.21
C LEU A 20 -45.94 1.39 1.37
N VAL A 21 -46.16 0.55 0.39
CA VAL A 21 -45.09 0.09 -0.54
C VAL A 21 -44.52 1.27 -1.34
N ILE A 22 -45.39 2.13 -1.87
CA ILE A 22 -44.96 3.35 -2.59
C ILE A 22 -44.15 4.27 -1.67
N PHE A 23 -44.60 4.49 -0.43
CA PHE A 23 -43.86 5.28 0.53
C PHE A 23 -42.47 4.71 0.83
N LEU A 24 -42.39 3.39 1.07
CA LEU A 24 -41.10 2.73 1.30
C LEU A 24 -40.17 2.82 0.08
N LEU A 25 -40.72 2.74 -1.14
CA LEU A 25 -39.93 2.93 -2.37
C LEU A 25 -39.40 4.37 -2.51
N ILE A 26 -40.24 5.36 -2.18
CA ILE A 26 -39.82 6.78 -2.19
C ILE A 26 -38.73 7.04 -1.16
N VAL A 27 -38.86 6.51 0.06
CA VAL A 27 -37.85 6.63 1.12
C VAL A 27 -36.53 5.95 0.68
N LYS A 28 -36.62 4.77 0.11
CA LYS A 28 -35.44 4.05 -0.43
C LYS A 28 -34.73 4.82 -1.54
N LEU A 29 -35.48 5.38 -2.48
CA LEU A 29 -34.92 6.21 -3.57
C LEU A 29 -34.31 7.51 -3.04
N ALA A 30 -34.94 8.17 -2.10
CA ALA A 30 -34.42 9.38 -1.47
C ALA A 30 -33.14 9.10 -0.69
N TRP A 31 -33.07 7.96 0.02
CA TRP A 31 -31.87 7.54 0.75
C TRP A 31 -30.71 7.19 -0.21
N GLN A 32 -31.02 6.49 -1.31
CA GLN A 32 -30.04 6.11 -2.34
C GLN A 32 -29.49 7.33 -3.09
N ASN A 33 -30.34 8.34 -3.38
CA ASN A 33 -29.92 9.60 -3.97
C ASN A 33 -29.03 10.42 -3.03
N ASN A 34 -29.34 10.43 -1.72
CA ASN A 34 -28.54 11.16 -0.73
C ASN A 34 -27.16 10.51 -0.50
N THR A 35 -27.10 9.17 -0.48
CA THR A 35 -25.82 8.45 -0.38
C THR A 35 -24.98 8.63 -1.65
N ASN A 36 -25.58 8.57 -2.84
CA ASN A 36 -24.86 8.81 -4.11
C ASN A 36 -24.35 10.25 -4.20
N LYS A 37 -25.13 11.24 -3.74
CA LYS A 37 -24.70 12.63 -3.70
C LYS A 37 -23.53 12.82 -2.73
N ALA A 38 -23.59 12.23 -1.53
CA ALA A 38 -22.50 12.29 -0.55
C ALA A 38 -21.21 11.65 -1.08
N ILE A 39 -21.31 10.50 -1.77
CA ILE A 39 -20.14 9.84 -2.43
C ILE A 39 -19.60 10.72 -3.55
N THR A 40 -20.46 11.36 -4.34
CA THR A 40 -20.02 12.24 -5.45
C THR A 40 -19.38 13.53 -4.92
N ASP A 41 -19.89 14.08 -3.83
CA ASP A 41 -19.32 15.28 -3.21
C ASP A 41 -17.99 14.97 -2.52
N LEU A 42 -17.86 13.81 -1.83
CA LEU A 42 -16.57 13.30 -1.33
C LEU A 42 -15.56 13.05 -2.47
N GLY A 43 -16.02 12.55 -3.62
CA GLY A 43 -15.17 12.36 -4.80
C GLY A 43 -14.76 13.67 -5.49
N LYS A 44 -15.54 14.75 -5.30
CA LYS A 44 -15.18 16.10 -5.82
C LYS A 44 -14.22 16.85 -4.90
N GLU A 45 -14.30 16.63 -3.59
CA GLU A 45 -13.34 17.16 -2.61
C GLU A 45 -12.01 16.39 -2.64
N ALA A 46 -12.01 15.13 -3.03
CA ALA A 46 -10.82 14.39 -3.41
C ALA A 46 -10.33 14.80 -4.82
N LYS A 47 -10.22 16.10 -5.10
CA LYS A 47 -9.23 16.55 -6.08
C LYS A 47 -7.90 15.98 -5.59
N ALA A 48 -7.28 15.16 -6.44
CA ALA A 48 -5.88 14.82 -6.29
C ALA A 48 -5.09 16.14 -6.36
N GLU A 49 -5.05 16.88 -5.27
CA GLU A 49 -4.00 17.84 -5.04
C GLU A 49 -2.73 17.01 -5.09
N SER A 50 -1.88 17.31 -6.04
CA SER A 50 -0.49 16.89 -6.05
C SER A 50 0.09 17.41 -4.73
N TYR A 51 0.01 16.57 -3.70
CA TYR A 51 0.54 16.87 -2.39
C TYR A 51 2.06 16.74 -2.51
N ALA A 52 2.72 17.85 -2.83
CA ALA A 52 4.15 17.94 -2.63
C ALA A 52 4.36 17.97 -1.10
N PRO A 53 4.89 16.91 -0.48
CA PRO A 53 5.09 16.90 0.95
C PRO A 53 6.04 18.04 1.32
N ALA A 54 5.71 18.78 2.37
CA ALA A 54 6.53 19.88 2.86
C ALA A 54 7.97 19.43 3.22
N ASN A 55 8.14 18.14 3.50
CA ASN A 55 9.42 17.49 3.78
C ASN A 55 9.56 16.23 2.92
N GLN A 56 10.75 16.03 2.36
CA GLN A 56 11.12 14.82 1.62
C GLN A 56 12.09 13.99 2.46
N PRO A 57 11.96 12.65 2.44
CA PRO A 57 12.91 11.79 3.09
C PRO A 57 14.28 11.85 2.38
N THR A 58 15.34 12.10 3.12
CA THR A 58 16.72 12.03 2.62
C THR A 58 17.27 10.62 2.81
N ILE A 59 18.13 10.17 1.90
CA ILE A 59 18.84 8.89 2.03
C ILE A 59 20.08 9.11 2.89
N SER A 60 20.21 8.35 3.99
CA SER A 60 21.37 8.34 4.87
C SER A 60 22.37 7.24 4.47
N ALA A 61 23.62 7.37 4.96
CA ALA A 61 24.71 6.46 4.55
C ALA A 61 24.59 5.04 5.10
N ASP A 62 23.82 4.85 6.13
CA ASP A 62 23.58 3.59 6.86
C ASP A 62 22.29 2.87 6.41
N GLU A 63 21.59 3.43 5.42
CA GLU A 63 20.36 2.81 4.90
C GLU A 63 20.64 1.63 3.94
N LYS A 64 19.62 0.77 3.82
CA LYS A 64 19.57 -0.28 2.79
C LYS A 64 19.33 0.35 1.44
N VAL A 65 20.37 0.50 0.67
CA VAL A 65 20.33 1.13 -0.66
C VAL A 65 20.78 0.19 -1.76
N SER A 66 20.19 0.38 -2.92
CA SER A 66 20.64 -0.17 -4.19
C SER A 66 20.99 0.99 -5.13
N GLY A 67 22.11 0.90 -5.82
CA GLY A 67 22.63 1.99 -6.67
C GLY A 67 23.56 2.95 -5.93
N SER A 68 23.94 4.02 -6.62
CA SER A 68 24.87 5.04 -6.09
C SER A 68 24.14 6.20 -5.45
N THR A 69 24.50 6.58 -4.23
CA THR A 69 23.95 7.77 -3.54
C THR A 69 24.19 9.09 -4.30
N ARG A 70 25.06 9.08 -5.32
CA ARG A 70 25.30 10.21 -6.25
C ARG A 70 24.37 10.20 -7.45
N ALA A 71 23.45 9.23 -7.57
CA ALA A 71 22.49 9.16 -8.66
C ALA A 71 21.59 10.42 -8.70
N ALA A 72 21.22 10.83 -9.91
CA ALA A 72 20.40 12.02 -10.15
C ALA A 72 18.96 11.86 -9.60
N VAL A 73 18.42 10.65 -9.69
CA VAL A 73 17.08 10.36 -9.15
C VAL A 73 17.19 9.50 -7.90
N LYS A 74 16.65 10.02 -6.81
CA LYS A 74 16.56 9.36 -5.51
C LYS A 74 15.16 8.78 -5.33
N ILE A 75 15.09 7.49 -5.10
CA ILE A 75 13.85 6.77 -4.85
C ILE A 75 13.88 6.29 -3.40
N VAL A 76 12.91 6.71 -2.57
CA VAL A 76 12.73 6.21 -1.20
C VAL A 76 11.40 5.49 -1.14
N VAL A 77 11.42 4.21 -0.78
CA VAL A 77 10.23 3.35 -0.74
C VAL A 77 9.96 2.92 0.69
N TYR A 78 8.74 3.17 1.16
CA TYR A 78 8.22 2.61 2.41
C TYR A 78 7.40 1.36 2.07
N GLU A 79 7.75 0.23 2.66
CA GLU A 79 7.19 -1.09 2.34
C GLU A 79 6.71 -1.83 3.58
N ASP A 80 5.48 -2.31 3.55
CA ASP A 80 5.04 -3.39 4.44
C ASP A 80 5.37 -4.73 3.78
N TYR A 81 6.33 -5.44 4.33
CA TYR A 81 6.83 -6.69 3.77
C TYR A 81 5.86 -7.87 3.86
N SER A 82 4.70 -7.68 4.48
CA SER A 82 3.59 -8.64 4.47
C SER A 82 2.47 -8.27 3.48
N ASN A 83 2.69 -7.25 2.64
CA ASN A 83 1.67 -6.71 1.75
C ASN A 83 1.97 -7.03 0.29
N VAL A 84 1.00 -7.63 -0.42
CA VAL A 84 1.12 -7.97 -1.84
C VAL A 84 1.34 -6.74 -2.72
N PHE A 85 0.71 -5.60 -2.42
CA PHE A 85 0.94 -4.36 -3.17
C PHE A 85 2.36 -3.82 -2.99
N SER A 86 2.98 -4.01 -1.81
CA SER A 86 4.41 -3.71 -1.62
C SER A 86 5.28 -4.65 -2.43
N ALA A 87 4.92 -5.93 -2.52
CA ALA A 87 5.63 -6.90 -3.36
C ALA A 87 5.56 -6.53 -4.86
N ASP A 88 4.40 -6.11 -5.35
CA ASP A 88 4.22 -5.69 -6.75
C ASP A 88 4.97 -4.39 -7.04
N ASN A 89 4.93 -3.43 -6.10
CA ASN A 89 5.71 -2.20 -6.22
C ASN A 89 7.21 -2.48 -6.26
N ALA A 90 7.68 -3.40 -5.44
CA ALA A 90 9.09 -3.81 -5.40
C ALA A 90 9.58 -4.37 -6.74
N GLU A 91 8.74 -5.14 -7.44
CA GLU A 91 9.04 -5.62 -8.80
C GLU A 91 9.13 -4.47 -9.80
N ASN A 92 8.23 -3.51 -9.72
CA ASN A 92 8.26 -2.34 -10.58
C ASN A 92 9.49 -1.44 -10.30
N ILE A 93 9.87 -1.27 -9.03
CA ILE A 93 11.11 -0.57 -8.65
C ILE A 93 12.33 -1.28 -9.22
N LYS A 94 12.39 -2.62 -9.14
CA LYS A 94 13.49 -3.36 -9.76
C LYS A 94 13.57 -3.14 -11.27
N LYS A 95 12.46 -3.09 -11.98
CA LYS A 95 12.44 -2.73 -13.41
C LYS A 95 13.00 -1.33 -13.68
N LEU A 96 12.80 -0.37 -12.73
CA LEU A 96 13.44 0.95 -12.83
C LEU A 96 14.97 0.86 -12.68
N GLU A 97 15.45 0.11 -11.68
CA GLU A 97 16.88 -0.10 -11.47
C GLU A 97 17.53 -0.74 -12.70
N ASP A 98 16.90 -1.77 -13.27
CA ASP A 98 17.38 -2.45 -14.47
C ASP A 98 17.38 -1.51 -15.70
N LYS A 99 16.40 -0.62 -15.81
CA LYS A 99 16.25 0.32 -16.93
C LYS A 99 17.19 1.52 -16.86
N PHE A 100 17.33 2.12 -15.68
CA PHE A 100 18.01 3.41 -15.51
C PHE A 100 19.41 3.26 -14.88
N GLY A 101 19.73 2.09 -14.33
CA GLY A 101 21.05 1.75 -13.81
C GLY A 101 21.57 2.79 -12.82
N GLY A 102 22.82 3.26 -13.04
CA GLY A 102 23.47 4.23 -12.15
C GLY A 102 22.82 5.62 -12.07
N GLN A 103 21.75 5.89 -12.83
CA GLN A 103 21.00 7.15 -12.77
C GLN A 103 19.98 7.19 -11.61
N VAL A 104 19.66 6.05 -11.02
CA VAL A 104 18.76 5.92 -9.88
C VAL A 104 19.47 5.33 -8.66
N VAL A 105 19.05 5.74 -7.48
CA VAL A 105 19.35 5.08 -6.21
C VAL A 105 18.04 4.80 -5.49
N VAL A 106 17.93 3.61 -4.94
CA VAL A 106 16.74 3.16 -4.22
C VAL A 106 17.10 2.90 -2.77
N ALA A 107 16.44 3.59 -1.85
CA ALA A 107 16.45 3.30 -0.42
C ALA A 107 15.12 2.65 -0.02
N VAL A 108 15.20 1.56 0.75
CA VAL A 108 14.04 0.80 1.17
C VAL A 108 13.88 0.88 2.68
N ARG A 109 12.69 1.29 3.14
CA ARG A 109 12.35 1.47 4.54
C ARG A 109 11.17 0.58 4.95
N PRO A 110 11.24 -0.10 6.09
CA PRO A 110 10.11 -0.86 6.58
C PRO A 110 8.96 0.07 6.99
N TYR A 111 7.73 -0.33 6.66
CA TYR A 111 6.51 0.30 7.17
C TYR A 111 5.70 -0.76 7.90
N VAL A 112 5.98 -0.93 9.21
CA VAL A 112 5.34 -1.98 10.01
C VAL A 112 3.94 -1.55 10.42
N ILE A 113 2.95 -2.38 10.07
CA ILE A 113 1.57 -2.24 10.55
C ILE A 113 1.42 -3.15 11.77
N ARG A 114 1.33 -2.54 12.96
CA ARG A 114 1.37 -3.22 14.25
C ARG A 114 0.31 -4.30 14.41
N GLU A 115 -0.89 -4.03 13.91
CA GLU A 115 -2.05 -4.90 14.02
C GLU A 115 -2.10 -5.99 12.93
N LYS A 116 -1.16 -5.96 11.98
CA LYS A 116 -1.13 -6.90 10.86
C LYS A 116 -0.16 -8.04 11.13
N THR A 117 -0.68 -9.26 11.16
CA THR A 117 0.11 -10.47 11.31
C THR A 117 1.20 -10.58 10.23
N GLY A 118 2.42 -10.90 10.63
CA GLY A 118 3.57 -11.08 9.75
C GLY A 118 4.28 -9.78 9.37
N SER A 119 3.72 -8.59 9.64
CA SER A 119 4.33 -7.32 9.25
C SER A 119 5.64 -7.04 10.01
N LEU A 120 5.63 -7.19 11.33
CA LEU A 120 6.83 -7.02 12.16
C LEU A 120 7.84 -8.15 11.92
N GLU A 121 7.38 -9.39 11.86
CA GLU A 121 8.24 -10.57 11.64
C GLU A 121 9.01 -10.47 10.32
N ALA A 122 8.33 -10.08 9.24
CA ALA A 122 8.96 -9.88 7.94
C ALA A 122 9.98 -8.73 7.95
N ALA A 123 9.65 -7.61 8.60
CA ALA A 123 10.55 -6.47 8.75
C ALA A 123 11.81 -6.86 9.57
N MET A 124 11.62 -7.57 10.67
CA MET A 124 12.72 -8.07 11.50
C MET A 124 13.60 -9.07 10.74
N ALA A 125 13.02 -9.96 9.95
CA ALA A 125 13.79 -10.90 9.15
C ALA A 125 14.71 -10.20 8.15
N ILE A 126 14.22 -9.18 7.46
CA ILE A 126 15.03 -8.37 6.53
C ILE A 126 16.10 -7.57 7.26
N GLU A 127 15.77 -7.00 8.42
CA GLU A 127 16.72 -6.29 9.27
C GLU A 127 17.85 -7.21 9.74
N CYS A 128 17.53 -8.41 10.23
CA CYS A 128 18.50 -9.40 10.68
C CYS A 128 19.35 -9.96 9.53
N ALA A 129 18.79 -10.10 8.35
CA ALA A 129 19.55 -10.47 7.15
C ALA A 129 20.48 -9.33 6.70
N SER A 130 20.10 -8.07 6.92
CA SER A 130 20.93 -6.90 6.62
C SER A 130 22.25 -6.90 7.40
N GLU A 131 22.27 -7.34 8.65
CA GLU A 131 23.48 -7.47 9.46
C GLU A 131 24.47 -8.49 8.90
N GLN A 132 23.99 -9.34 8.00
CA GLN A 132 24.79 -10.35 7.30
C GLN A 132 24.94 -10.04 5.79
N ASN A 133 24.65 -8.80 5.36
CA ASN A 133 24.68 -8.34 3.97
C ASN A 133 23.75 -9.13 3.02
N LYS A 134 22.61 -9.65 3.53
CA LYS A 134 21.65 -10.48 2.80
C LYS A 134 20.23 -9.92 2.79
N TRP A 135 20.07 -8.59 3.03
CA TRP A 135 18.74 -7.96 3.11
C TRP A 135 17.94 -8.11 1.82
N SER A 136 18.60 -7.94 0.66
CA SER A 136 17.95 -8.02 -0.65
C SER A 136 17.46 -9.43 -0.95
N ASP A 137 18.28 -10.45 -0.67
CA ASP A 137 17.92 -11.85 -0.85
C ASP A 137 16.74 -12.23 0.05
N MET A 138 16.77 -11.78 1.31
CA MET A 138 15.68 -12.02 2.27
C MET A 138 14.38 -11.34 1.83
N ARG A 139 14.44 -10.08 1.40
CA ARG A 139 13.29 -9.31 0.91
C ARG A 139 12.64 -9.99 -0.30
N GLU A 140 13.44 -10.47 -1.25
CA GLU A 140 12.95 -11.19 -2.43
C GLU A 140 12.19 -12.46 -2.03
N GLY A 141 12.77 -13.27 -1.12
CA GLY A 141 12.13 -14.49 -0.62
C GLY A 141 10.80 -14.22 0.11
N ILE A 142 10.77 -13.20 0.95
CA ILE A 142 9.57 -12.77 1.67
C ILE A 142 8.48 -12.32 0.67
N PHE A 143 8.79 -11.46 -0.28
CA PHE A 143 7.80 -11.02 -1.27
C PHE A 143 7.33 -12.15 -2.19
N ARG A 144 8.16 -13.13 -2.49
CA ARG A 144 7.72 -14.35 -3.18
C ARG A 144 6.69 -15.12 -2.36
N ALA A 145 6.95 -15.31 -1.05
CA ALA A 145 6.01 -15.98 -0.14
C ALA A 145 4.71 -15.18 0.02
N VAL A 146 4.76 -13.85 0.07
CA VAL A 146 3.59 -12.97 0.12
C VAL A 146 2.70 -13.15 -1.12
N ARG A 147 3.27 -13.13 -2.32
CA ARG A 147 2.51 -13.38 -3.57
C ARG A 147 1.88 -14.76 -3.61
N ALA A 148 2.56 -15.75 -3.03
CA ALA A 148 2.04 -17.12 -2.93
C ALA A 148 1.06 -17.31 -1.77
N ASN A 149 0.74 -16.25 -1.01
CA ASN A 149 -0.06 -16.30 0.22
C ASN A 149 0.43 -17.38 1.22
N SER A 150 1.75 -17.52 1.34
CA SER A 150 2.43 -18.55 2.12
C SER A 150 3.44 -18.00 3.14
N LEU A 151 3.39 -16.68 3.40
CA LEU A 151 4.27 -16.04 4.37
C LEU A 151 3.99 -16.60 5.79
N ASN A 152 4.99 -17.21 6.39
CA ASN A 152 4.96 -17.69 7.78
C ASN A 152 6.39 -17.80 8.34
N THR A 153 6.51 -17.99 9.64
CA THR A 153 7.79 -18.04 10.35
C THR A 153 8.68 -19.18 9.87
N ASP A 154 8.12 -20.36 9.60
CA ASP A 154 8.89 -21.54 9.12
C ASP A 154 9.48 -21.27 7.72
N GLY A 155 8.70 -20.64 6.83
CA GLY A 155 9.14 -20.22 5.52
C GLY A 155 10.26 -19.17 5.59
N ILE A 156 10.16 -18.19 6.48
CA ILE A 156 11.22 -17.19 6.73
C ILE A 156 12.50 -17.89 7.20
N ASN A 157 12.43 -18.80 8.18
CA ASN A 157 13.57 -19.54 8.68
C ASN A 157 14.19 -20.47 7.61
N GLY A 158 13.34 -21.13 6.83
CA GLY A 158 13.78 -21.96 5.70
C GLY A 158 14.53 -21.15 4.65
N TRP A 159 14.01 -19.98 4.30
CA TRP A 159 14.67 -19.06 3.36
C TRP A 159 15.97 -18.50 3.91
N ALA A 160 16.04 -18.15 5.21
CA ALA A 160 17.26 -17.71 5.88
C ALA A 160 18.40 -18.75 5.75
N LYS A 161 18.08 -20.06 5.89
CA LYS A 161 19.03 -21.14 5.66
C LYS A 161 19.46 -21.21 4.19
N GLN A 162 18.51 -21.11 3.27
CA GLN A 162 18.78 -21.22 1.82
C GLN A 162 19.70 -20.11 1.31
N ILE A 163 19.56 -18.88 1.81
CA ILE A 163 20.44 -17.76 1.43
C ILE A 163 21.75 -17.71 2.22
N GLY A 164 22.00 -18.73 3.08
CA GLY A 164 23.27 -18.94 3.78
C GLY A 164 23.47 -18.04 4.99
N LEU A 165 22.41 -17.62 5.69
CA LEU A 165 22.55 -16.88 6.95
C LEU A 165 23.09 -17.77 8.07
N ASP A 166 23.92 -17.19 8.93
CA ASP A 166 24.25 -17.74 10.25
C ASP A 166 22.95 -17.76 11.07
N GLN A 167 22.47 -18.98 11.33
CA GLN A 167 21.16 -19.19 11.95
C GLN A 167 21.13 -18.75 13.42
N GLU A 168 22.25 -18.90 14.13
CA GLU A 168 22.32 -18.48 15.54
C GLU A 168 22.21 -16.96 15.64
N LYS A 169 23.01 -16.21 14.86
CA LYS A 169 22.92 -14.74 14.81
C LYS A 169 21.58 -14.25 14.33
N PHE A 170 21.00 -14.91 13.34
CA PHE A 170 19.68 -14.56 12.80
C PHE A 170 18.61 -14.70 13.86
N ASN A 171 18.56 -15.85 14.57
CA ASN A 171 17.57 -16.09 15.63
C ASN A 171 17.74 -15.16 16.83
N GLN A 172 18.98 -14.88 17.26
CA GLN A 172 19.25 -13.91 18.31
C GLN A 172 18.78 -12.49 17.93
N CYS A 173 18.98 -12.11 16.64
CA CYS A 173 18.52 -10.85 16.14
C CYS A 173 16.99 -10.74 16.11
N LEU A 174 16.28 -11.76 15.65
CA LEU A 174 14.80 -11.76 15.58
C LEU A 174 14.13 -11.51 16.93
N THR A 175 14.75 -11.96 18.03
CA THR A 175 14.23 -11.77 19.39
C THR A 175 14.66 -10.45 20.05
N ASN A 176 15.40 -9.60 19.35
CA ASN A 176 15.92 -8.35 19.89
C ASN A 176 14.82 -7.27 20.01
N VAL A 177 14.31 -7.08 21.21
CA VAL A 177 13.20 -6.14 21.51
C VAL A 177 13.55 -4.69 21.14
N LYS A 178 14.83 -4.28 21.26
CA LYS A 178 15.26 -2.93 20.89
C LYS A 178 15.10 -2.71 19.37
N LYS A 179 15.48 -3.71 18.56
CA LYS A 179 15.32 -3.64 17.09
C LYS A 179 13.86 -3.65 16.68
N GLN A 180 13.03 -4.47 17.32
CA GLN A 180 11.59 -4.45 17.11
C GLN A 180 11.01 -3.06 17.37
N GLY A 181 11.42 -2.39 18.45
CA GLY A 181 11.04 -1.02 18.75
C GLY A 181 11.47 -0.03 17.65
N ILE A 182 12.67 -0.19 17.09
CA ILE A 182 13.15 0.65 15.97
C ILE A 182 12.28 0.43 14.73
N MET A 183 11.97 -0.80 14.36
CA MET A 183 11.12 -1.10 13.20
C MET A 183 9.73 -0.45 13.33
N LEU A 184 9.15 -0.48 14.52
CA LEU A 184 7.87 0.17 14.79
C LEU A 184 7.97 1.71 14.74
N GLN A 185 9.10 2.27 15.15
CA GLN A 185 9.33 3.71 15.14
C GLN A 185 9.47 4.26 13.71
N VAL A 186 10.06 3.51 12.78
CA VAL A 186 10.22 3.95 11.38
C VAL A 186 8.86 4.27 10.75
N ALA A 187 7.83 3.46 10.99
CA ALA A 187 6.48 3.72 10.48
C ALA A 187 5.86 4.99 11.10
N ALA A 188 6.10 5.25 12.40
CA ALA A 188 5.64 6.48 13.05
C ALA A 188 6.38 7.72 12.51
N ASP A 189 7.68 7.61 12.30
CA ASP A 189 8.49 8.71 11.74
C ASP A 189 8.15 9.02 10.29
N ALA A 190 7.66 8.05 9.53
CA ALA A 190 7.23 8.22 8.15
C ALA A 190 6.08 9.22 7.98
N GLN A 191 5.26 9.42 9.03
CA GLN A 191 4.18 10.41 9.03
C GLN A 191 4.68 11.85 8.84
N LYS A 192 5.92 12.15 9.24
CA LYS A 192 6.56 13.46 9.02
C LYS A 192 6.71 13.79 7.52
N PHE A 193 6.67 12.76 6.69
CA PHE A 193 6.74 12.84 5.24
C PHE A 193 5.39 12.56 4.56
N SER A 194 4.28 12.63 5.29
CA SER A 194 2.93 12.31 4.80
C SER A 194 2.77 10.86 4.33
N VAL A 195 3.52 9.93 4.90
CA VAL A 195 3.39 8.49 4.65
C VAL A 195 2.43 7.89 5.68
N TYR A 196 1.28 7.46 5.22
CA TYR A 196 0.21 6.88 6.05
C TYR A 196 -0.12 5.42 5.68
N GLY A 197 0.67 4.81 4.81
CA GLY A 197 0.49 3.44 4.37
C GLY A 197 1.63 2.97 3.46
N ALA A 198 1.57 1.69 3.10
CA ALA A 198 2.56 1.04 2.25
C ALA A 198 1.88 0.24 1.11
N PRO A 199 2.50 0.22 -0.09
CA PRO A 199 3.71 0.94 -0.42
C PRO A 199 3.49 2.44 -0.60
N THR A 200 4.48 3.25 -0.23
CA THR A 200 4.57 4.67 -0.58
C THR A 200 5.96 4.95 -1.11
N THR A 201 6.06 5.59 -2.27
CA THR A 201 7.31 5.82 -2.99
C THR A 201 7.52 7.32 -3.20
N PHE A 202 8.71 7.81 -2.86
CA PHE A 202 9.19 9.13 -3.27
C PHE A 202 10.12 8.96 -4.46
N ILE A 203 9.94 9.75 -5.50
CA ILE A 203 10.83 9.86 -6.65
C ILE A 203 11.28 11.32 -6.71
N ASN A 204 12.44 11.64 -6.12
CA ASN A 204 12.84 12.99 -5.79
C ASN A 204 11.74 13.72 -5.01
N ASP A 205 11.17 14.80 -5.57
CA ASP A 205 10.11 15.63 -5.00
C ASP A 205 8.69 15.05 -5.18
N GLU A 206 8.54 13.93 -5.83
CA GLU A 206 7.23 13.38 -6.18
C GLU A 206 6.81 12.24 -5.26
N LEU A 207 5.63 12.35 -4.68
CA LEU A 207 5.02 11.35 -3.81
C LEU A 207 4.06 10.45 -4.60
N VAL A 208 4.29 9.15 -4.55
CA VAL A 208 3.46 8.12 -5.15
C VAL A 208 2.90 7.22 -4.06
N VAL A 209 1.59 7.27 -3.84
CA VAL A 209 0.89 6.43 -2.86
C VAL A 209 0.36 5.17 -3.55
N GLY A 210 0.58 4.02 -2.92
CA GLY A 210 0.18 2.72 -3.45
C GLY A 210 1.13 2.15 -4.51
N ALA A 211 0.81 0.96 -5.00
CA ALA A 211 1.56 0.29 -6.05
C ALA A 211 1.19 0.90 -7.41
N ARG A 212 2.05 1.73 -7.93
CA ARG A 212 1.85 2.32 -9.27
C ARG A 212 2.44 1.41 -10.35
N PRO A 213 1.71 1.19 -11.48
CA PRO A 213 2.24 0.45 -12.62
C PRO A 213 3.56 1.01 -13.16
N TYR A 214 4.39 0.14 -13.71
CA TYR A 214 5.65 0.53 -14.34
C TYR A 214 5.44 1.40 -15.58
N ASN A 215 4.49 1.01 -16.46
CA ASN A 215 4.12 1.77 -17.66
C ASN A 215 2.98 2.73 -17.35
N ASP A 216 2.84 3.74 -18.22
CA ASP A 216 1.70 4.64 -18.22
C ASP A 216 0.40 3.84 -18.45
N TYR A 217 -0.68 4.29 -17.85
CA TYR A 217 -1.96 3.61 -17.89
C TYR A 217 -3.13 4.61 -17.89
N THR A 218 -4.30 4.12 -18.22
CA THR A 218 -5.54 4.89 -18.12
C THR A 218 -6.31 4.40 -16.88
N ASP A 219 -6.70 5.32 -16.02
CA ASP A 219 -7.50 5.00 -14.84
C ASP A 219 -8.99 4.77 -15.21
N ASP A 220 -9.78 4.37 -14.21
CA ASP A 220 -11.21 4.07 -14.37
C ASP A 220 -12.05 5.29 -14.80
N THR A 221 -11.49 6.50 -14.71
CA THR A 221 -12.12 7.74 -15.18
C THR A 221 -11.76 8.09 -16.62
N GLY A 222 -10.88 7.32 -17.26
CA GLY A 222 -10.35 7.58 -18.60
C GLY A 222 -9.17 8.55 -18.63
N LYS A 223 -8.63 8.94 -17.48
CA LYS A 223 -7.47 9.84 -17.38
C LYS A 223 -6.17 9.06 -17.59
N GLN A 224 -5.28 9.62 -18.42
CA GLN A 224 -3.91 9.11 -18.56
C GLN A 224 -3.09 9.42 -17.31
N ILE A 225 -2.48 8.38 -16.74
CA ILE A 225 -1.65 8.44 -15.54
C ILE A 225 -0.24 8.00 -15.91
N GLU A 226 0.76 8.82 -15.54
CA GLU A 226 2.16 8.44 -15.71
C GLU A 226 2.50 7.23 -14.83
N GLY A 227 3.11 6.20 -15.42
CA GLY A 227 3.71 5.10 -14.71
C GLY A 227 5.05 5.47 -14.08
N LEU A 228 5.58 4.59 -13.26
CA LEU A 228 6.86 4.85 -12.55
C LEU A 228 8.00 5.14 -13.52
N ARG A 229 8.05 4.48 -14.69
CA ARG A 229 9.08 4.71 -15.70
C ARG A 229 9.07 6.14 -16.23
N SER A 230 7.90 6.68 -16.55
CA SER A 230 7.74 8.04 -17.08
C SER A 230 8.04 9.09 -16.01
N LEU A 231 7.65 8.83 -14.76
CA LEU A 231 8.00 9.68 -13.61
C LEU A 231 9.53 9.79 -13.43
N VAL A 232 10.25 8.67 -13.44
CA VAL A 232 11.72 8.67 -13.33
C VAL A 232 12.36 9.38 -14.52
N ALA A 233 11.91 9.09 -15.75
CA ALA A 233 12.43 9.75 -16.95
C ALA A 233 12.26 11.26 -16.90
N ARG A 234 11.11 11.75 -16.40
CA ARG A 234 10.84 13.18 -16.22
C ARG A 234 11.75 13.82 -15.16
N GLN A 235 12.09 13.10 -14.08
CA GLN A 235 13.01 13.60 -13.06
C GLN A 235 14.47 13.68 -13.54
N LEU A 236 14.85 12.90 -14.53
CA LEU A 236 16.21 12.92 -15.10
C LEU A 236 16.49 14.14 -16.00
N VAL A 237 15.44 14.84 -16.47
CA VAL A 237 15.54 16.01 -17.38
C VAL A 237 15.20 17.32 -16.70
N LYS A 238 14.89 17.31 -15.39
CA LYS A 238 14.75 18.51 -14.56
C LYS A 238 16.13 19.04 -14.16
#